data_3495bac7001db8602e709eb64ee403a3
#
_entry.id   3495bac7001db8602e709eb64ee403a3
#
_cell.length_a   1.000
_cell.length_b   1.000
_cell.length_c   1.000
_cell.angle_alpha   90.00
_cell.angle_beta   90.00
_cell.angle_gamma   90.00
#
_symmetry.space_group_name_H-M   'P 1'
#
loop_
_entity.id
_entity.type
_entity.pdbx_description
1 polymer ?
#
loop_
_entity_poly.entity_id
_entity_poly.type
_entity_poly.pdbx_seq_one_letter_code
_entity_poly.pdbx_strand_id
1 'polypeptide(L)'
;VCDIFRKTKNPLQIIEQLSYLTSEPILPQKTLLILDEIQDCPEAISAMKYFCEKTPEYVVACAGSLLGLAFGHQGFSFPVGKVDHIKMYPVTFSEFLEQRDERLYQYYMSIDSLEPLPDVFFDRLSQAFTAYRISGGMPAAAMKMIEKDLSGVETTLRNILQDYSLDFVKHATPLLANRISHVWKSLPSQLAKENRKFVYQLVRPGARAREYEDALTWLKNAGLIYKVSLCSTPQVPLKSYEDLSIFKIYSLDVGLLRVLADLSPEAYLVDNPIFKEYKGALAENYILQSLVANGVNCSHYWASGNKAEVEFIVQRGLEVVPVEVKSGIS
;
A
#
# COMPACT_ATOMS: atom_id res chain seq x y z
N VAL A 1 -9.47 6.77 27.47
CA VAL A 1 -8.73 7.86 26.79
C VAL A 1 -9.70 8.79 26.05
N CYS A 2 -10.61 8.30 25.22
CA CYS A 2 -11.58 9.11 24.45
C CYS A 2 -12.38 10.09 25.32
N ASP A 3 -12.78 9.69 26.52
CA ASP A 3 -13.57 10.56 27.43
C ASP A 3 -12.81 11.84 27.85
N ILE A 4 -11.48 11.81 27.84
CA ILE A 4 -10.66 13.00 28.09
C ILE A 4 -10.89 14.00 26.95
N PHE A 5 -10.81 13.56 25.71
CA PHE A 5 -10.99 14.41 24.53
C PHE A 5 -12.44 14.88 24.32
N ARG A 6 -13.43 14.14 24.83
CA ARG A 6 -14.84 14.56 24.84
C ARG A 6 -15.09 15.67 25.85
N LYS A 7 -14.43 15.63 27.00
CA LYS A 7 -14.62 16.63 28.09
C LYS A 7 -13.94 17.94 27.81
N THR A 8 -12.78 17.94 27.16
CA THR A 8 -12.01 19.16 26.92
C THR A 8 -11.24 19.08 25.60
N LYS A 9 -11.07 20.24 24.94
CA LYS A 9 -10.18 20.43 23.80
C LYS A 9 -8.94 21.26 24.16
N ASN A 10 -8.74 21.55 25.46
CA ASN A 10 -7.56 22.26 25.94
C ASN A 10 -6.37 21.27 26.01
N PRO A 11 -5.31 21.47 25.21
CA PRO A 11 -4.19 20.54 25.17
C PRO A 11 -3.51 20.32 26.52
N LEU A 12 -3.31 21.37 27.31
CA LEU A 12 -2.65 21.25 28.60
C LEU A 12 -3.46 20.40 29.58
N GLN A 13 -4.79 20.54 29.58
CA GLN A 13 -5.67 19.70 30.42
C GLN A 13 -5.67 18.23 29.93
N ILE A 14 -5.59 18.02 28.61
CA ILE A 14 -5.47 16.67 28.02
C ILE A 14 -4.15 16.04 28.44
N ILE A 15 -3.04 16.75 28.30
CA ILE A 15 -1.70 16.31 28.68
C ILE A 15 -1.63 15.95 30.18
N GLU A 16 -2.17 16.81 31.06
CA GLU A 16 -2.20 16.57 32.49
C GLU A 16 -2.96 15.27 32.81
N GLN A 17 -4.16 15.09 32.25
CA GLN A 17 -4.95 13.88 32.46
C GLN A 17 -4.30 12.62 31.88
N LEU A 18 -3.65 12.72 30.71
CA LEU A 18 -2.92 11.61 30.13
C LEU A 18 -1.69 11.25 30.94
N SER A 19 -0.92 12.23 31.42
CA SER A 19 0.22 12.01 32.33
C SER A 19 -0.21 11.28 33.59
N TYR A 20 -1.34 11.68 34.16
CA TYR A 20 -1.89 11.00 35.35
C TYR A 20 -2.32 9.55 35.04
N LEU A 21 -2.98 9.35 33.88
CA LEU A 21 -3.47 8.03 33.47
C LEU A 21 -2.33 7.04 33.19
N THR A 22 -1.24 7.51 32.60
CA THR A 22 -0.08 6.66 32.25
C THR A 22 0.93 6.56 33.39
N SER A 23 0.80 7.36 34.41
CA SER A 23 1.79 7.53 35.50
C SER A 23 3.16 8.00 35.00
N GLU A 24 3.21 8.61 33.80
CA GLU A 24 4.41 9.10 33.14
C GLU A 24 4.29 10.59 32.83
N PRO A 25 5.32 11.42 33.10
CA PRO A 25 5.28 12.83 32.76
C PRO A 25 5.40 13.03 31.25
N ILE A 26 4.46 13.76 30.68
CA ILE A 26 4.52 14.19 29.27
C ILE A 26 5.20 15.56 29.23
N LEU A 27 6.46 15.59 28.79
CA LEU A 27 7.29 16.78 28.80
C LEU A 27 7.42 17.39 27.39
N PRO A 28 7.35 18.73 27.26
CA PRO A 28 7.54 19.39 25.98
C PRO A 28 8.93 19.08 25.41
N GLN A 29 9.00 18.86 24.11
CA GLN A 29 10.23 18.54 23.34
C GLN A 29 10.99 17.28 23.77
N LYS A 30 10.53 16.53 24.76
CA LYS A 30 11.16 15.32 25.28
C LYS A 30 10.27 14.08 25.15
N THR A 31 8.95 14.26 25.06
CA THR A 31 7.99 13.16 24.96
C THR A 31 7.29 13.22 23.62
N LEU A 32 7.26 12.10 22.90
CA LEU A 32 6.38 11.88 21.76
C LEU A 32 5.08 11.25 22.26
N LEU A 33 3.97 11.94 22.11
CA LEU A 33 2.66 11.39 22.38
C LEU A 33 2.14 10.67 21.12
N ILE A 34 1.92 9.35 21.22
CA ILE A 34 1.37 8.56 20.14
C ILE A 34 -0.09 8.20 20.48
N LEU A 35 -1.02 8.60 19.61
CA LEU A 35 -2.43 8.24 19.67
C LEU A 35 -2.71 7.23 18.57
N ASP A 36 -2.78 5.96 18.95
CA ASP A 36 -3.06 4.87 18.02
C ASP A 36 -4.57 4.67 17.84
N GLU A 37 -4.97 4.13 16.69
CA GLU A 37 -6.38 3.92 16.26
C GLU A 37 -7.24 5.17 16.45
N ILE A 38 -6.70 6.33 16.08
CA ILE A 38 -7.32 7.63 16.37
C ILE A 38 -8.69 7.80 15.70
N GLN A 39 -9.01 7.04 14.65
CA GLN A 39 -10.31 7.05 13.99
C GLN A 39 -11.45 6.60 14.94
N ASP A 40 -11.14 5.83 15.98
CA ASP A 40 -12.12 5.43 16.99
C ASP A 40 -12.47 6.57 17.98
N CYS A 41 -11.76 7.72 17.88
CA CYS A 41 -11.97 8.89 18.70
C CYS A 41 -11.97 10.19 17.87
N PRO A 42 -13.08 10.54 17.19
CA PRO A 42 -13.18 11.76 16.39
C PRO A 42 -12.86 13.06 17.13
N GLU A 43 -13.13 13.09 18.43
CA GLU A 43 -12.82 14.23 19.28
C GLU A 43 -11.31 14.44 19.43
N ALA A 44 -10.52 13.35 19.47
CA ALA A 44 -9.06 13.44 19.53
C ALA A 44 -8.50 14.02 18.22
N ILE A 45 -9.00 13.60 17.05
CA ILE A 45 -8.57 14.18 15.77
C ILE A 45 -8.90 15.67 15.74
N SER A 46 -10.10 16.07 16.18
CA SER A 46 -10.49 17.47 16.25
C SER A 46 -9.63 18.29 17.22
N ALA A 47 -9.07 17.65 18.27
CA ALA A 47 -8.18 18.30 19.22
C ALA A 47 -6.79 18.61 18.65
N MET A 48 -6.34 17.93 17.58
CA MET A 48 -5.02 18.14 16.96
C MET A 48 -4.82 19.59 16.50
N LYS A 49 -5.90 20.26 16.05
CA LYS A 49 -5.87 21.68 15.77
C LYS A 49 -5.33 22.50 16.93
N TYR A 50 -5.82 22.23 18.13
CA TYR A 50 -5.47 22.98 19.33
C TYR A 50 -4.06 22.65 19.83
N PHE A 51 -3.60 21.40 19.66
CA PHE A 51 -2.21 21.05 19.90
C PHE A 51 -1.27 21.88 19.01
N CYS A 52 -1.53 21.92 17.71
CA CYS A 52 -0.73 22.71 16.78
C CYS A 52 -0.74 24.22 17.10
N GLU A 53 -1.90 24.79 17.50
CA GLU A 53 -2.05 26.24 17.67
C GLU A 53 -1.61 26.73 19.05
N LYS A 54 -1.77 25.94 20.11
CA LYS A 54 -1.60 26.40 21.49
C LYS A 54 -0.40 25.79 22.21
N THR A 55 0.05 24.62 21.78
CA THR A 55 1.12 23.86 22.43
C THR A 55 2.03 23.16 21.42
N PRO A 56 2.61 23.93 20.46
CA PRO A 56 3.44 23.35 19.39
C PRO A 56 4.73 22.69 19.90
N GLU A 57 5.09 22.94 21.15
CA GLU A 57 6.23 22.31 21.82
C GLU A 57 5.99 20.85 22.22
N TYR A 58 4.73 20.37 22.19
CA TYR A 58 4.39 18.98 22.41
C TYR A 58 4.26 18.24 21.09
N VAL A 59 5.09 17.24 20.88
CA VAL A 59 5.08 16.43 19.66
C VAL A 59 4.01 15.35 19.76
N VAL A 60 3.04 15.39 18.85
CA VAL A 60 1.93 14.43 18.81
C VAL A 60 1.93 13.72 17.44
N ALA A 61 1.95 12.40 17.46
CA ALA A 61 1.73 11.56 16.29
C ALA A 61 0.41 10.79 16.46
N CYS A 62 -0.35 10.68 15.38
CA CYS A 62 -1.60 9.93 15.36
C CYS A 62 -1.49 8.84 14.30
N ALA A 63 -1.85 7.62 14.68
CA ALA A 63 -1.89 6.49 13.77
C ALA A 63 -3.33 5.96 13.61
N GLY A 64 -3.61 5.38 12.45
CA GLY A 64 -4.90 4.72 12.20
C GLY A 64 -4.90 4.06 10.83
N SER A 65 -5.38 2.83 10.78
CA SER A 65 -5.36 1.99 9.58
C SER A 65 -6.31 2.47 8.47
N LEU A 66 -7.38 3.18 8.82
CA LEU A 66 -8.46 3.57 7.92
C LEU A 66 -8.75 5.08 7.95
N LEU A 67 -7.76 5.90 8.25
CA LEU A 67 -7.92 7.37 8.34
C LEU A 67 -8.52 7.96 7.06
N GLY A 68 -8.16 7.45 5.88
CA GLY A 68 -8.74 7.89 4.61
C GLY A 68 -10.26 7.67 4.48
N LEU A 69 -10.83 6.74 5.25
CA LEU A 69 -12.27 6.46 5.29
C LEU A 69 -12.97 7.24 6.40
N ALA A 70 -12.30 7.48 7.53
CA ALA A 70 -12.86 8.18 8.68
C ALA A 70 -13.28 9.62 8.34
N PHE A 71 -12.63 10.25 7.36
CA PHE A 71 -12.92 11.63 6.93
C PHE A 71 -14.26 11.80 6.21
N GLY A 72 -14.96 10.73 5.84
CA GLY A 72 -16.27 10.76 5.17
C GLY A 72 -17.49 10.77 6.11
N HIS A 73 -17.32 10.60 7.42
CA HIS A 73 -18.45 10.55 8.36
C HIS A 73 -18.93 11.92 8.80
N GLN A 74 -20.26 12.09 8.89
CA GLN A 74 -20.90 13.33 9.33
C GLN A 74 -20.53 13.66 10.79
N GLY A 75 -20.24 14.95 11.06
CA GLY A 75 -19.90 15.46 12.40
C GLY A 75 -18.42 15.50 12.71
N PHE A 76 -17.57 15.17 11.76
CA PHE A 76 -16.13 15.16 11.90
C PHE A 76 -15.50 16.46 11.37
N SER A 77 -14.78 17.20 12.22
CA SER A 77 -13.98 18.37 11.82
C SER A 77 -12.51 18.00 11.74
N PHE A 78 -12.03 17.80 10.52
CA PHE A 78 -10.61 17.54 10.30
C PHE A 78 -9.78 18.83 10.46
N PRO A 79 -8.62 18.80 11.11
CA PRO A 79 -7.77 19.97 11.33
C PRO A 79 -6.96 20.36 10.06
N VAL A 80 -7.65 20.84 9.05
CA VAL A 80 -7.05 21.21 7.75
C VAL A 80 -5.91 22.21 7.93
N GLY A 81 -4.74 21.91 7.35
CA GLY A 81 -3.55 22.76 7.42
C GLY A 81 -2.87 22.83 8.79
N LYS A 82 -3.21 21.92 9.71
CA LYS A 82 -2.66 21.86 11.08
C LYS A 82 -2.00 20.54 11.41
N VAL A 83 -1.99 19.62 10.46
CA VAL A 83 -1.38 18.28 10.58
C VAL A 83 -0.65 17.95 9.29
N ASP A 84 0.46 17.26 9.41
CA ASP A 84 1.20 16.68 8.30
C ASP A 84 0.81 15.22 8.15
N HIS A 85 0.66 14.76 6.90
CA HIS A 85 0.30 13.39 6.61
C HIS A 85 1.52 12.57 6.22
N ILE A 86 1.76 11.50 6.97
CA ILE A 86 2.77 10.51 6.64
C ILE A 86 2.04 9.22 6.25
N LYS A 87 2.27 8.74 5.04
CA LYS A 87 1.74 7.46 4.60
C LYS A 87 2.81 6.38 4.78
N MET A 88 2.49 5.37 5.56
CA MET A 88 3.34 4.19 5.70
C MET A 88 2.99 3.18 4.62
N TYR A 89 4.01 2.73 3.90
CA TYR A 89 3.91 1.70 2.88
C TYR A 89 4.44 0.37 3.42
N PRO A 90 4.14 -0.77 2.76
CA PRO A 90 4.88 -2.00 3.02
C PRO A 90 6.39 -1.76 2.93
N VAL A 91 7.16 -2.49 3.72
CA VAL A 91 8.63 -2.46 3.72
C VAL A 91 9.14 -2.64 2.28
N THR A 92 10.03 -1.77 1.84
CA THR A 92 10.65 -1.84 0.51
C THR A 92 11.68 -2.95 0.44
N PHE A 93 12.12 -3.30 -0.78
CA PHE A 93 13.19 -4.28 -0.94
C PHE A 93 14.50 -3.83 -0.30
N SER A 94 14.82 -2.53 -0.37
CA SER A 94 16.02 -1.98 0.28
C SER A 94 15.98 -2.11 1.80
N GLU A 95 14.85 -1.77 2.43
CA GLU A 95 14.66 -1.92 3.89
C GLU A 95 14.68 -3.40 4.32
N PHE A 96 14.08 -4.29 3.53
CA PHE A 96 14.16 -5.73 3.75
C PHE A 96 15.61 -6.26 3.66
N LEU A 97 16.36 -5.78 2.65
CA LEU A 97 17.74 -6.17 2.43
C LEU A 97 18.66 -5.70 3.57
N GLU A 98 18.46 -4.47 4.04
CA GLU A 98 19.18 -3.90 5.19
C GLU A 98 19.06 -4.79 6.43
N GLN A 99 17.86 -5.23 6.75
CA GLN A 99 17.61 -6.11 7.90
C GLN A 99 18.09 -7.54 7.68
N ARG A 100 18.11 -8.02 6.44
CA ARG A 100 18.51 -9.39 6.10
C ARG A 100 20.02 -9.57 6.00
N ASP A 101 20.71 -8.61 5.37
CA ASP A 101 22.16 -8.66 5.08
C ASP A 101 22.68 -7.23 4.86
N GLU A 102 23.09 -6.59 5.93
CA GLU A 102 23.62 -5.22 5.96
C GLU A 102 24.76 -5.00 4.93
N ARG A 103 25.67 -5.98 4.75
CA ARG A 103 26.78 -5.84 3.81
C ARG A 103 26.30 -5.85 2.35
N LEU A 104 25.33 -6.71 2.05
CA LEU A 104 24.73 -6.78 0.72
C LEU A 104 23.89 -5.54 0.43
N TYR A 105 23.22 -4.98 1.45
CA TYR A 105 22.50 -3.71 1.37
C TYR A 105 23.46 -2.56 1.04
N GLN A 106 24.59 -2.44 1.74
CA GLN A 106 25.59 -1.39 1.45
C GLN A 106 26.13 -1.51 0.02
N TYR A 107 26.38 -2.73 -0.46
CA TYR A 107 26.74 -2.96 -1.85
C TYR A 107 25.61 -2.54 -2.80
N TYR A 108 24.36 -2.95 -2.53
CA TYR A 108 23.20 -2.55 -3.33
C TYR A 108 23.04 -1.03 -3.44
N MET A 109 23.20 -0.32 -2.34
CA MET A 109 23.14 1.15 -2.30
C MET A 109 24.32 1.85 -3.00
N SER A 110 25.42 1.14 -3.22
CA SER A 110 26.58 1.67 -3.94
C SER A 110 26.52 1.50 -5.45
N ILE A 111 25.48 0.82 -5.99
CA ILE A 111 25.31 0.62 -7.43
C ILE A 111 24.89 1.95 -8.06
N ASP A 112 25.78 2.53 -8.86
CA ASP A 112 25.61 3.82 -9.53
C ASP A 112 25.71 3.73 -11.07
N SER A 113 25.90 2.53 -11.62
CA SER A 113 26.05 2.29 -13.05
C SER A 113 25.12 1.17 -13.54
N LEU A 114 24.97 1.08 -14.86
CA LEU A 114 24.22 0.00 -15.53
C LEU A 114 25.13 -1.15 -16.00
N GLU A 115 26.37 -1.17 -15.55
CA GLU A 115 27.30 -2.26 -15.85
C GLU A 115 26.83 -3.57 -15.18
N PRO A 116 27.09 -4.73 -15.79
CA PRO A 116 26.76 -6.02 -15.22
C PRO A 116 27.39 -6.19 -13.82
N LEU A 117 26.60 -6.67 -12.87
CA LEU A 117 27.12 -6.95 -11.53
C LEU A 117 27.99 -8.21 -11.54
N PRO A 118 29.03 -8.28 -10.69
CA PRO A 118 29.75 -9.52 -10.46
C PRO A 118 28.78 -10.64 -10.01
N ASP A 119 28.97 -11.85 -10.56
CA ASP A 119 28.06 -12.99 -10.38
C ASP A 119 27.72 -13.26 -8.92
N VAL A 120 28.71 -13.18 -8.01
CA VAL A 120 28.49 -13.41 -6.57
C VAL A 120 27.47 -12.43 -5.96
N PHE A 121 27.51 -11.17 -6.36
CA PHE A 121 26.55 -10.17 -5.87
C PHE A 121 25.22 -10.29 -6.57
N PHE A 122 25.21 -10.55 -7.88
CA PHE A 122 24.00 -10.79 -8.64
C PHE A 122 23.20 -11.96 -8.08
N ASP A 123 23.84 -13.10 -7.81
CA ASP A 123 23.20 -14.30 -7.26
C ASP A 123 22.61 -14.03 -5.87
N ARG A 124 23.35 -13.36 -5.00
CA ARG A 124 22.89 -13.03 -3.64
C ARG A 124 21.72 -12.04 -3.66
N LEU A 125 21.79 -11.00 -4.48
CA LEU A 125 20.70 -10.05 -4.66
C LEU A 125 19.47 -10.71 -5.26
N SER A 126 19.63 -11.60 -6.24
CA SER A 126 18.54 -12.36 -6.86
C SER A 126 17.86 -13.30 -5.86
N GLN A 127 18.62 -13.97 -5.00
CA GLN A 127 18.08 -14.80 -3.92
C GLN A 127 17.32 -13.95 -2.88
N ALA A 128 17.89 -12.82 -2.46
CA ALA A 128 17.24 -11.90 -1.53
C ALA A 128 15.95 -11.32 -2.14
N PHE A 129 15.98 -10.94 -3.40
CA PHE A 129 14.82 -10.42 -4.12
C PHE A 129 13.72 -11.47 -4.30
N THR A 130 14.09 -12.72 -4.58
CA THR A 130 13.15 -13.84 -4.63
C THR A 130 12.47 -14.05 -3.27
N ALA A 131 13.24 -14.03 -2.19
CA ALA A 131 12.71 -14.13 -0.83
C ALA A 131 11.72 -12.98 -0.52
N TYR A 132 12.09 -11.74 -0.86
CA TYR A 132 11.21 -10.59 -0.71
C TYR A 132 9.90 -10.74 -1.50
N ARG A 133 9.95 -11.18 -2.75
CA ARG A 133 8.73 -11.38 -3.57
C ARG A 133 7.81 -12.47 -3.01
N ILE A 134 8.35 -13.43 -2.26
CA ILE A 134 7.56 -14.46 -1.57
C ILE A 134 6.87 -13.88 -0.33
N SER A 135 7.60 -13.15 0.52
CA SER A 135 7.04 -12.57 1.75
C SER A 135 6.26 -11.28 1.52
N GLY A 136 6.61 -10.54 0.47
CA GLY A 136 6.20 -9.15 0.35
C GLY A 136 6.86 -8.26 1.40
N GLY A 137 6.33 -7.04 1.51
CA GLY A 137 6.79 -6.01 2.43
C GLY A 137 5.91 -5.85 3.68
N MET A 138 4.96 -6.76 3.95
CA MET A 138 4.23 -6.72 5.22
C MET A 138 5.21 -7.03 6.37
N PRO A 139 5.43 -6.10 7.35
CA PRO A 139 6.55 -6.19 8.29
C PRO A 139 6.67 -7.53 9.00
N ALA A 140 5.55 -8.05 9.52
CA ALA A 140 5.54 -9.34 10.22
C ALA A 140 5.92 -10.52 9.31
N ALA A 141 5.48 -10.52 8.04
CA ALA A 141 5.82 -11.56 7.08
C ALA A 141 7.28 -11.43 6.60
N ALA A 142 7.77 -10.20 6.38
CA ALA A 142 9.15 -9.92 6.03
C ALA A 142 10.12 -10.41 7.13
N MET A 143 9.79 -10.18 8.40
CA MET A 143 10.58 -10.69 9.53
C MET A 143 10.61 -12.23 9.56
N LYS A 144 9.47 -12.90 9.35
CA LYS A 144 9.43 -14.37 9.24
C LYS A 144 10.32 -14.90 8.11
N MET A 145 10.37 -14.19 6.98
CA MET A 145 11.27 -14.54 5.87
C MET A 145 12.75 -14.37 6.25
N ILE A 146 13.10 -13.33 6.98
CA ILE A 146 14.47 -13.11 7.48
C ILE A 146 14.86 -14.23 8.45
N GLU A 147 13.95 -14.66 9.30
CA GLU A 147 14.09 -15.81 10.21
C GLU A 147 14.12 -17.17 9.48
N LYS A 148 13.90 -17.19 8.16
CA LYS A 148 13.79 -18.41 7.31
C LYS A 148 12.61 -19.31 7.66
N ASP A 149 11.56 -18.76 8.25
CA ASP A 149 10.31 -19.43 8.62
C ASP A 149 9.26 -19.26 7.51
N LEU A 150 9.34 -20.08 6.45
CA LEU A 150 8.39 -20.02 5.32
C LEU A 150 6.96 -20.35 5.75
N SER A 151 6.75 -21.26 6.69
CA SER A 151 5.43 -21.57 7.23
C SER A 151 4.84 -20.39 7.99
N GLY A 152 5.67 -19.69 8.75
CA GLY A 152 5.32 -18.45 9.44
C GLY A 152 4.95 -17.32 8.45
N VAL A 153 5.66 -17.21 7.33
CA VAL A 153 5.31 -16.26 6.26
C VAL A 153 3.89 -16.53 5.73
N GLU A 154 3.60 -17.79 5.36
CA GLU A 154 2.27 -18.17 4.84
C GLU A 154 1.17 -17.89 5.86
N THR A 155 1.38 -18.33 7.09
CA THR A 155 0.40 -18.12 8.17
C THR A 155 0.16 -16.64 8.42
N THR A 156 1.20 -15.84 8.48
CA THR A 156 1.11 -14.39 8.72
C THR A 156 0.33 -13.69 7.60
N LEU A 157 0.66 -13.97 6.34
CA LEU A 157 -0.02 -13.33 5.21
C LEU A 157 -1.49 -13.76 5.11
N ARG A 158 -1.82 -15.03 5.39
CA ARG A 158 -3.21 -15.51 5.42
C ARG A 158 -4.01 -14.84 6.54
N ASN A 159 -3.42 -14.67 7.71
CA ASN A 159 -4.06 -13.96 8.82
C ASN A 159 -4.34 -12.50 8.44
N ILE A 160 -3.37 -11.78 7.85
CA ILE A 160 -3.58 -10.39 7.38
C ILE A 160 -4.74 -10.31 6.37
N LEU A 161 -4.83 -11.24 5.42
CA LEU A 161 -5.95 -11.28 4.46
C LEU A 161 -7.29 -11.54 5.14
N GLN A 162 -7.31 -12.37 6.17
CA GLN A 162 -8.50 -12.63 6.98
C GLN A 162 -8.89 -11.39 7.79
N ASP A 163 -7.93 -10.72 8.42
CA ASP A 163 -8.16 -9.50 9.21
C ASP A 163 -8.74 -8.38 8.33
N TYR A 164 -8.21 -8.17 7.12
CA TYR A 164 -8.80 -7.23 6.16
C TYR A 164 -10.25 -7.59 5.82
N SER A 165 -10.57 -8.88 5.70
CA SER A 165 -11.95 -9.32 5.43
C SER A 165 -12.89 -9.03 6.59
N LEU A 166 -12.41 -9.07 7.84
CA LEU A 166 -13.16 -8.67 9.03
C LEU A 166 -13.34 -7.15 9.09
N ASP A 167 -12.31 -6.38 8.73
CA ASP A 167 -12.36 -4.93 8.66
C ASP A 167 -13.38 -4.43 7.62
N PHE A 168 -13.55 -5.13 6.50
CA PHE A 168 -14.60 -4.81 5.52
C PHE A 168 -15.99 -4.84 6.16
N VAL A 169 -16.24 -5.83 7.01
CA VAL A 169 -17.54 -5.97 7.71
C VAL A 169 -17.68 -4.93 8.82
N LYS A 170 -16.61 -4.62 9.53
CA LYS A 170 -16.60 -3.65 10.64
C LYS A 170 -16.87 -2.23 10.17
N HIS A 171 -16.30 -1.82 9.02
CA HIS A 171 -16.24 -0.43 8.57
C HIS A 171 -17.11 -0.09 7.36
N ALA A 172 -17.89 -1.05 6.83
CA ALA A 172 -18.78 -0.81 5.71
C ALA A 172 -20.18 -1.39 6.00
N THR A 173 -21.19 -0.89 5.28
CA THR A 173 -22.51 -1.51 5.32
C THR A 173 -22.45 -2.93 4.78
N PRO A 174 -23.37 -3.86 5.18
CA PRO A 174 -23.31 -5.25 4.72
C PRO A 174 -23.27 -5.41 3.19
N LEU A 175 -24.01 -4.55 2.47
CA LEU A 175 -24.01 -4.55 1.02
C LEU A 175 -22.67 -4.11 0.44
N LEU A 176 -22.09 -3.03 0.98
CA LEU A 176 -20.79 -2.51 0.54
C LEU A 176 -19.66 -3.47 0.91
N ALA A 177 -19.67 -4.05 2.12
CA ALA A 177 -18.68 -5.03 2.56
C ALA A 177 -18.63 -6.25 1.64
N ASN A 178 -19.78 -6.75 1.22
CA ASN A 178 -19.88 -7.85 0.26
C ASN A 178 -19.29 -7.46 -1.11
N ARG A 179 -19.56 -6.25 -1.60
CA ARG A 179 -18.99 -5.74 -2.86
C ARG A 179 -17.48 -5.55 -2.77
N ILE A 180 -16.98 -5.02 -1.66
CA ILE A 180 -15.53 -4.87 -1.38
C ILE A 180 -14.87 -6.25 -1.41
N SER A 181 -15.44 -7.24 -0.71
CA SER A 181 -14.93 -8.61 -0.70
C SER A 181 -14.88 -9.24 -2.10
N HIS A 182 -15.89 -9.00 -2.93
CA HIS A 182 -15.91 -9.49 -4.31
C HIS A 182 -14.80 -8.86 -5.15
N VAL A 183 -14.61 -7.53 -5.09
CA VAL A 183 -13.53 -6.84 -5.81
C VAL A 183 -12.17 -7.35 -5.33
N TRP A 184 -11.97 -7.42 -4.00
CA TRP A 184 -10.73 -7.89 -3.38
C TRP A 184 -10.34 -9.29 -3.85
N LYS A 185 -11.27 -10.23 -3.79
CA LYS A 185 -11.06 -11.62 -4.24
C LYS A 185 -10.85 -11.76 -5.75
N SER A 186 -11.29 -10.78 -6.54
CA SER A 186 -11.10 -10.80 -7.99
C SER A 186 -9.72 -10.34 -8.45
N LEU A 187 -8.90 -9.73 -7.58
CA LEU A 187 -7.58 -9.20 -7.92
C LEU A 187 -6.70 -10.19 -8.70
N PRO A 188 -6.51 -11.44 -8.28
CA PRO A 188 -5.71 -12.40 -9.04
C PRO A 188 -6.23 -12.62 -10.45
N SER A 189 -7.55 -12.75 -10.61
CA SER A 189 -8.19 -12.97 -11.91
C SER A 189 -8.13 -11.73 -12.82
N GLN A 190 -8.15 -10.52 -12.24
CA GLN A 190 -7.96 -9.28 -12.99
C GLN A 190 -6.55 -9.19 -13.57
N LEU A 191 -5.54 -9.54 -12.77
CA LEU A 191 -4.14 -9.43 -13.12
C LEU A 191 -3.61 -10.61 -13.97
N ALA A 192 -4.31 -11.75 -13.96
CA ALA A 192 -3.99 -12.90 -14.81
C ALA A 192 -4.32 -12.71 -16.30
N LYS A 193 -5.04 -11.64 -16.66
CA LYS A 193 -5.39 -11.34 -18.06
C LYS A 193 -4.24 -10.64 -18.78
N GLU A 194 -4.13 -10.90 -20.07
CA GLU A 194 -3.09 -10.36 -20.94
C GLU A 194 -3.01 -8.81 -20.88
N ASN A 195 -4.14 -8.13 -20.97
CA ASN A 195 -4.18 -6.65 -20.95
C ASN A 195 -4.47 -6.05 -19.57
N ARG A 196 -4.72 -6.88 -18.54
CA ARG A 196 -4.97 -6.51 -17.14
C ARG A 196 -5.97 -5.38 -16.89
N LYS A 197 -6.75 -4.97 -17.89
CA LYS A 197 -7.83 -4.00 -17.72
C LYS A 197 -8.88 -4.56 -16.75
N PHE A 198 -9.37 -3.72 -15.85
CA PHE A 198 -10.39 -4.13 -14.90
C PHE A 198 -11.68 -4.52 -15.61
N VAL A 199 -12.16 -5.72 -15.33
CA VAL A 199 -13.37 -6.30 -15.94
C VAL A 199 -14.38 -6.63 -14.85
N TYR A 200 -15.49 -5.90 -14.80
CA TYR A 200 -16.52 -6.07 -13.77
C TYR A 200 -17.12 -7.49 -13.77
N GLN A 201 -17.22 -8.14 -14.92
CA GLN A 201 -17.72 -9.51 -15.01
C GLN A 201 -16.83 -10.56 -14.31
N LEU A 202 -15.53 -10.25 -14.09
CA LEU A 202 -14.65 -11.11 -13.29
C LEU A 202 -14.90 -10.96 -11.78
N VAL A 203 -15.47 -9.85 -11.36
CA VAL A 203 -15.90 -9.66 -9.98
C VAL A 203 -17.09 -10.57 -9.69
N ARG A 204 -18.07 -10.54 -10.60
CA ARG A 204 -19.27 -11.37 -10.56
C ARG A 204 -19.93 -11.38 -11.94
N PRO A 205 -20.52 -12.51 -12.40
CA PRO A 205 -21.33 -12.53 -13.62
C PRO A 205 -22.44 -11.48 -13.59
N GLY A 206 -22.53 -10.66 -14.64
CA GLY A 206 -23.53 -9.58 -14.74
C GLY A 206 -23.21 -8.30 -13.95
N ALA A 207 -22.05 -8.20 -13.30
CA ALA A 207 -21.65 -7.01 -12.57
C ALA A 207 -21.49 -5.78 -13.49
N ARG A 208 -21.93 -4.62 -12.99
CA ARG A 208 -21.85 -3.34 -13.70
C ARG A 208 -21.04 -2.33 -12.90
N ALA A 209 -20.41 -1.37 -13.60
CA ALA A 209 -19.56 -0.33 -13.00
C ALA A 209 -20.23 0.37 -11.81
N ARG A 210 -21.46 0.89 -12.00
CA ARG A 210 -22.21 1.61 -10.97
C ARG A 210 -22.43 0.84 -9.66
N GLU A 211 -22.28 -0.48 -9.67
CA GLU A 211 -22.50 -1.31 -8.49
C GLU A 211 -21.23 -1.46 -7.65
N TYR A 212 -20.06 -1.26 -8.24
CA TYR A 212 -18.76 -1.55 -7.63
C TYR A 212 -17.84 -0.34 -7.49
N GLU A 213 -18.23 0.84 -8.00
CA GLU A 213 -17.42 2.07 -7.88
C GLU A 213 -17.15 2.44 -6.42
N ASP A 214 -18.17 2.34 -5.55
CA ASP A 214 -18.01 2.61 -4.12
C ASP A 214 -17.03 1.62 -3.47
N ALA A 215 -17.07 0.35 -3.85
CA ALA A 215 -16.15 -0.67 -3.35
C ALA A 215 -14.71 -0.44 -3.80
N LEU A 216 -14.50 -0.05 -5.07
CA LEU A 216 -13.18 0.32 -5.59
C LEU A 216 -12.62 1.56 -4.89
N THR A 217 -13.48 2.58 -4.70
CA THR A 217 -13.13 3.81 -3.99
C THR A 217 -12.77 3.51 -2.54
N TRP A 218 -13.53 2.66 -1.88
CA TRP A 218 -13.26 2.21 -0.52
C TRP A 218 -11.88 1.54 -0.40
N LEU A 219 -11.62 0.52 -1.24
CA LEU A 219 -10.33 -0.20 -1.25
C LEU A 219 -9.13 0.72 -1.54
N LYS A 220 -9.30 1.66 -2.48
CA LYS A 220 -8.28 2.67 -2.79
C LYS A 220 -8.02 3.60 -1.61
N ASN A 221 -9.07 4.10 -0.97
CA ASN A 221 -8.95 5.02 0.18
C ASN A 221 -8.41 4.32 1.43
N ALA A 222 -8.72 3.03 1.60
CA ALA A 222 -8.11 2.17 2.61
C ALA A 222 -6.63 1.86 2.32
N GLY A 223 -6.14 2.20 1.11
CA GLY A 223 -4.75 1.93 0.72
C GLY A 223 -4.46 0.47 0.36
N LEU A 224 -5.50 -0.36 0.20
CA LEU A 224 -5.36 -1.79 -0.08
C LEU A 224 -5.12 -2.11 -1.55
N ILE A 225 -5.51 -1.19 -2.44
CA ILE A 225 -5.25 -1.29 -3.88
C ILE A 225 -4.67 0.00 -4.45
N TYR A 226 -3.91 -0.16 -5.51
CA TYR A 226 -3.53 0.91 -6.42
C TYR A 226 -4.43 0.87 -7.66
N LYS A 227 -4.94 2.01 -8.08
CA LYS A 227 -5.69 2.17 -9.34
C LYS A 227 -4.83 2.92 -10.34
N VAL A 228 -4.58 2.34 -11.51
CA VAL A 228 -3.76 2.89 -12.58
C VAL A 228 -4.67 3.07 -13.80
N SER A 229 -4.92 4.32 -14.19
CA SER A 229 -5.85 4.67 -15.26
C SER A 229 -5.15 4.73 -16.63
N LEU A 230 -5.90 4.47 -17.69
CA LEU A 230 -5.41 4.66 -19.05
C LEU A 230 -5.16 6.14 -19.31
N CYS A 231 -3.99 6.48 -19.81
CA CYS A 231 -3.71 7.80 -20.39
C CYS A 231 -3.80 7.66 -21.92
N SER A 232 -4.75 8.34 -22.53
CA SER A 232 -5.02 8.27 -23.97
C SER A 232 -3.89 8.87 -24.82
N THR A 233 -3.26 9.93 -24.29
CA THR A 233 -2.15 10.63 -24.94
C THR A 233 -1.07 10.92 -23.91
N PRO A 234 0.14 10.33 -24.04
CA PRO A 234 1.20 10.47 -23.05
C PRO A 234 1.89 11.83 -23.14
N GLN A 235 1.15 12.89 -22.78
CA GLN A 235 1.60 14.27 -22.76
C GLN A 235 1.37 14.89 -21.37
N VAL A 236 2.19 15.88 -21.04
CA VAL A 236 2.08 16.65 -19.79
C VAL A 236 0.97 17.71 -19.90
N PRO A 237 0.09 17.81 -18.90
CA PRO A 237 -0.02 16.99 -17.70
C PRO A 237 -0.80 15.69 -17.96
N LEU A 238 -0.25 14.54 -17.55
CA LEU A 238 -0.86 13.23 -17.78
C LEU A 238 -2.32 13.12 -17.33
N LYS A 239 -2.64 13.77 -16.22
CA LYS A 239 -3.99 13.78 -15.63
C LYS A 239 -5.05 14.36 -16.56
N SER A 240 -4.68 15.24 -17.49
CA SER A 240 -5.61 15.84 -18.45
C SER A 240 -6.02 14.88 -19.57
N TYR A 241 -5.30 13.80 -19.73
CA TYR A 241 -5.53 12.78 -20.77
C TYR A 241 -5.94 11.42 -20.16
N GLU A 242 -6.34 11.42 -18.88
CA GLU A 242 -6.76 10.25 -18.13
C GLU A 242 -8.17 9.80 -18.57
N ASP A 243 -8.31 8.53 -18.92
CA ASP A 243 -9.61 7.87 -19.08
C ASP A 243 -9.97 7.12 -17.80
N LEU A 244 -10.88 7.71 -17.03
CA LEU A 244 -11.32 7.14 -15.74
C LEU A 244 -12.12 5.85 -15.88
N SER A 245 -12.65 5.55 -17.08
CA SER A 245 -13.46 4.37 -17.35
C SER A 245 -12.62 3.12 -17.61
N ILE A 246 -11.35 3.31 -17.99
CA ILE A 246 -10.42 2.23 -18.32
C ILE A 246 -9.23 2.28 -17.36
N PHE A 247 -9.10 1.26 -16.52
CA PHE A 247 -8.06 1.22 -15.50
C PHE A 247 -7.63 -0.21 -15.18
N LYS A 248 -6.50 -0.33 -14.52
CA LYS A 248 -5.99 -1.55 -13.88
C LYS A 248 -6.04 -1.39 -12.37
N ILE A 249 -6.09 -2.48 -11.63
CA ILE A 249 -5.94 -2.48 -10.18
C ILE A 249 -4.82 -3.42 -9.77
N TYR A 250 -4.04 -3.01 -8.78
CA TYR A 250 -2.94 -3.78 -8.20
C TYR A 250 -3.10 -3.86 -6.69
N SER A 251 -2.54 -4.90 -6.08
CA SER A 251 -2.54 -5.06 -4.63
C SER A 251 -1.57 -4.08 -3.96
N LEU A 252 -1.87 -3.71 -2.72
CA LEU A 252 -0.96 -3.00 -1.83
C LEU A 252 0.42 -3.65 -1.76
N ASP A 253 0.48 -4.99 -1.75
CA ASP A 253 1.70 -5.75 -1.51
C ASP A 253 1.74 -7.02 -2.37
N VAL A 254 2.96 -7.34 -2.88
CA VAL A 254 3.19 -8.48 -3.77
C VAL A 254 3.04 -9.82 -3.04
N GLY A 255 3.42 -9.91 -1.76
CA GLY A 255 3.27 -11.12 -0.95
C GLY A 255 1.79 -11.42 -0.67
N LEU A 256 1.00 -10.38 -0.35
CA LEU A 256 -0.45 -10.51 -0.20
C LEU A 256 -1.11 -10.95 -1.50
N LEU A 257 -0.70 -10.39 -2.65
CA LEU A 257 -1.23 -10.78 -3.96
C LEU A 257 -0.91 -12.25 -4.26
N ARG A 258 0.30 -12.72 -3.95
CA ARG A 258 0.71 -14.11 -4.11
C ARG A 258 -0.19 -15.06 -3.32
N VAL A 259 -0.41 -14.76 -2.03
CA VAL A 259 -1.26 -15.61 -1.17
C VAL A 259 -2.73 -15.52 -1.55
N LEU A 260 -3.21 -14.36 -1.97
CA LEU A 260 -4.58 -14.18 -2.46
C LEU A 260 -4.86 -15.01 -3.73
N ALA A 261 -3.79 -15.30 -4.51
CA ALA A 261 -3.83 -16.17 -5.68
C ALA A 261 -3.61 -17.66 -5.34
N ASP A 262 -3.52 -18.02 -4.07
CA ASP A 262 -3.15 -19.37 -3.60
C ASP A 262 -1.85 -19.92 -4.23
N LEU A 263 -0.93 -19.05 -4.61
CA LEU A 263 0.37 -19.45 -5.15
C LEU A 263 1.34 -19.77 -3.99
N SER A 264 1.72 -21.05 -3.85
CA SER A 264 2.66 -21.46 -2.81
C SER A 264 4.09 -20.94 -3.08
N PRO A 265 4.93 -20.78 -2.04
CA PRO A 265 6.34 -20.41 -2.22
C PRO A 265 7.08 -21.38 -3.15
N GLU A 266 6.82 -22.69 -3.04
CA GLU A 266 7.45 -23.72 -3.85
C GLU A 266 7.07 -23.58 -5.33
N ALA A 267 5.78 -23.35 -5.62
CA ALA A 267 5.30 -23.11 -6.98
C ALA A 267 5.91 -21.83 -7.57
N TYR A 268 6.14 -20.81 -6.74
CA TYR A 268 6.81 -19.58 -7.17
C TYR A 268 8.28 -19.80 -7.56
N LEU A 269 8.99 -20.67 -6.84
CA LEU A 269 10.40 -20.97 -7.08
C LEU A 269 10.64 -21.85 -8.30
N VAL A 270 9.65 -22.65 -8.71
CA VAL A 270 9.73 -23.49 -9.90
C VAL A 270 9.60 -22.63 -11.16
N ASP A 271 10.57 -22.72 -12.07
CA ASP A 271 10.49 -22.05 -13.37
C ASP A 271 9.58 -22.83 -14.33
N ASN A 272 8.26 -22.75 -14.07
CA ASN A 272 7.24 -23.42 -14.85
C ASN A 272 6.57 -22.41 -15.81
N PRO A 273 6.55 -22.71 -17.13
CA PRO A 273 5.88 -21.86 -18.11
C PRO A 273 4.39 -21.55 -17.79
N ILE A 274 3.69 -22.46 -17.09
CA ILE A 274 2.30 -22.28 -16.68
C ILE A 274 2.12 -21.03 -15.78
N PHE A 275 3.14 -20.67 -15.02
CA PHE A 275 3.09 -19.49 -14.13
C PHE A 275 3.70 -18.23 -14.74
N LYS A 276 4.17 -18.27 -15.98
CA LYS A 276 4.88 -17.15 -16.63
C LYS A 276 4.03 -15.88 -16.66
N GLU A 277 2.78 -15.98 -17.04
CA GLU A 277 1.85 -14.84 -17.11
C GLU A 277 1.61 -14.23 -15.70
N TYR A 278 1.43 -15.08 -14.69
CA TYR A 278 1.21 -14.61 -13.34
C TYR A 278 2.49 -14.06 -12.70
N LYS A 279 3.68 -14.58 -13.04
CA LYS A 279 4.96 -13.96 -12.68
C LYS A 279 5.08 -12.54 -13.23
N GLY A 280 4.57 -12.28 -14.43
CA GLY A 280 4.46 -10.93 -15.01
C GLY A 280 3.58 -10.01 -14.16
N ALA A 281 2.41 -10.50 -13.74
CA ALA A 281 1.51 -9.75 -12.87
C ALA A 281 2.15 -9.38 -11.52
N LEU A 282 2.85 -10.32 -10.89
CA LEU A 282 3.59 -10.09 -9.65
C LEU A 282 4.75 -9.10 -9.84
N ALA A 283 5.45 -9.16 -10.98
CA ALA A 283 6.52 -8.22 -11.31
C ALA A 283 5.99 -6.79 -11.46
N GLU A 284 4.88 -6.60 -12.20
CA GLU A 284 4.26 -5.28 -12.32
C GLU A 284 3.75 -4.76 -10.97
N ASN A 285 3.10 -5.62 -10.17
CA ASN A 285 2.64 -5.22 -8.83
C ASN A 285 3.82 -4.76 -7.96
N TYR A 286 4.94 -5.50 -7.99
CA TYR A 286 6.15 -5.13 -7.25
C TYR A 286 6.72 -3.79 -7.72
N ILE A 287 6.84 -3.58 -9.03
CA ILE A 287 7.37 -2.32 -9.57
C ILE A 287 6.49 -1.14 -9.17
N LEU A 288 5.17 -1.27 -9.30
CA LEU A 288 4.24 -0.23 -8.89
C LEU A 288 4.35 0.07 -7.38
N GLN A 289 4.32 -0.97 -6.55
CA GLN A 289 4.48 -0.86 -5.10
C GLN A 289 5.78 -0.13 -4.75
N SER A 290 6.89 -0.51 -5.37
CA SER A 290 8.21 0.10 -5.16
C SER A 290 8.24 1.58 -5.60
N LEU A 291 7.71 1.91 -6.77
CA LEU A 291 7.64 3.30 -7.26
C LEU A 291 6.83 4.18 -6.29
N VAL A 292 5.67 3.70 -5.87
CA VAL A 292 4.78 4.46 -4.97
C VAL A 292 5.41 4.63 -3.58
N ALA A 293 6.05 3.60 -3.03
CA ALA A 293 6.74 3.67 -1.74
C ALA A 293 7.92 4.66 -1.76
N ASN A 294 8.55 4.84 -2.92
CA ASN A 294 9.60 5.85 -3.14
C ASN A 294 9.07 7.23 -3.57
N GLY A 295 7.78 7.50 -3.35
CA GLY A 295 7.16 8.82 -3.59
C GLY A 295 6.90 9.13 -5.06
N VAL A 296 7.02 8.16 -5.97
CA VAL A 296 6.74 8.34 -7.39
C VAL A 296 5.23 8.24 -7.63
N ASN A 297 4.63 9.30 -8.16
CA ASN A 297 3.23 9.25 -8.58
C ASN A 297 3.10 8.42 -9.87
N CYS A 298 2.71 7.15 -9.70
CA CYS A 298 2.55 6.18 -10.78
C CYS A 298 1.07 5.75 -10.88
N SER A 299 0.23 6.62 -11.44
CA SER A 299 -1.21 6.42 -11.55
C SER A 299 -1.72 6.23 -12.96
N HIS A 300 -0.83 6.14 -13.94
CA HIS A 300 -1.19 6.03 -15.35
C HIS A 300 -0.41 4.94 -16.08
N TYR A 301 -1.07 4.32 -17.06
CA TYR A 301 -0.46 3.49 -18.08
C TYR A 301 -0.86 3.98 -19.48
N TRP A 302 -0.17 3.53 -20.52
CA TRP A 302 -0.51 3.87 -21.89
C TRP A 302 -0.74 2.61 -22.72
N ALA A 303 -1.71 2.67 -23.63
CA ALA A 303 -1.94 1.62 -24.61
C ALA A 303 -2.43 2.20 -25.92
N SER A 304 -1.94 1.66 -27.03
CA SER A 304 -2.38 1.95 -28.40
C SER A 304 -3.32 0.85 -28.91
N GLY A 305 -4.58 0.91 -28.48
CA GLY A 305 -5.54 -0.15 -28.76
C GLY A 305 -5.03 -1.53 -28.28
N ASN A 306 -4.96 -2.51 -29.17
CA ASN A 306 -4.41 -3.85 -28.86
C ASN A 306 -3.00 -4.07 -29.43
N LYS A 307 -2.29 -3.00 -29.86
CA LYS A 307 -1.02 -3.14 -30.59
C LYS A 307 0.21 -2.95 -29.71
N ALA A 308 0.14 -2.06 -28.75
CA ALA A 308 1.26 -1.75 -27.86
C ALA A 308 0.71 -1.28 -26.51
N GLU A 309 1.43 -1.61 -25.46
CA GLU A 309 1.12 -1.19 -24.08
C GLU A 309 2.44 -0.88 -23.36
N VAL A 310 2.43 0.16 -22.52
CA VAL A 310 3.48 0.48 -21.55
C VAL A 310 2.85 0.40 -20.18
N GLU A 311 3.36 -0.46 -19.32
CA GLU A 311 2.75 -0.82 -18.06
C GLU A 311 2.54 0.37 -17.14
N PHE A 312 3.51 1.30 -17.11
CA PHE A 312 3.37 2.54 -16.36
C PHE A 312 3.99 3.71 -17.12
N ILE A 313 3.40 4.89 -16.97
CA ILE A 313 3.98 6.16 -17.39
C ILE A 313 4.03 7.12 -16.22
N VAL A 314 5.18 7.76 -16.03
CA VAL A 314 5.45 8.66 -14.91
C VAL A 314 5.77 10.05 -15.44
N GLN A 315 5.12 11.07 -14.89
CA GLN A 315 5.47 12.46 -15.19
C GLN A 315 6.60 12.91 -14.25
N ARG A 316 7.70 13.39 -14.84
CA ARG A 316 8.82 14.05 -14.14
C ARG A 316 9.01 15.45 -14.72
N GLY A 317 8.47 16.45 -14.02
CA GLY A 317 8.47 17.82 -14.53
C GLY A 317 7.71 17.92 -15.86
N LEU A 318 8.41 18.23 -16.94
CA LEU A 318 7.85 18.34 -18.30
C LEU A 318 8.03 17.06 -19.15
N GLU A 319 8.59 16.01 -18.57
CA GLU A 319 8.86 14.75 -19.29
C GLU A 319 7.89 13.66 -18.87
N VAL A 320 7.57 12.79 -19.82
CA VAL A 320 6.83 11.55 -19.61
C VAL A 320 7.81 10.38 -19.74
N VAL A 321 8.04 9.67 -18.64
CA VAL A 321 8.95 8.54 -18.58
C VAL A 321 8.15 7.24 -18.67
N PRO A 322 8.34 6.42 -19.73
CA PRO A 322 7.74 5.10 -19.82
C PRO A 322 8.49 4.11 -18.92
N VAL A 323 7.73 3.23 -18.26
CA VAL A 323 8.26 2.13 -17.46
C VAL A 323 7.71 0.81 -17.99
N GLU A 324 8.56 0.08 -18.68
CA GLU A 324 8.28 -1.25 -19.18
C GLU A 324 8.71 -2.29 -18.15
N VAL A 325 7.87 -3.30 -17.89
CA VAL A 325 8.14 -4.34 -16.90
C VAL A 325 8.26 -5.71 -17.58
N LYS A 326 9.39 -6.38 -17.37
CA LYS A 326 9.62 -7.75 -17.86
C LYS A 326 9.88 -8.69 -16.67
N SER A 327 9.22 -9.82 -16.68
CA SER A 327 9.34 -10.83 -15.60
C SER A 327 10.43 -11.87 -15.83
N GLY A 328 11.15 -11.81 -16.93
CA GLY A 328 12.20 -12.76 -17.32
C GLY A 328 13.17 -12.16 -18.33
N ILE A 329 14.20 -12.94 -18.68
CA ILE A 329 15.13 -12.60 -19.74
C ILE A 329 14.37 -12.73 -21.07
N SER A 330 14.29 -11.65 -21.82
CA SER A 330 13.71 -11.60 -23.18
C SER A 330 14.71 -12.09 -24.21
#